data_6456abbef32e02d47b0ee2e8eb3e4cea
#
_entry.id   6456abbef32e02d47b0ee2e8eb3e4cea
#
_cell.length_a   1.000
_cell.length_b   1.000
_cell.length_c   1.000
_cell.angle_alpha   90.00
_cell.angle_beta   90.00
_cell.angle_gamma   90.00
#
_symmetry.space_group_name_H-M   'P 1'
#
loop_
_entity.id
_entity.type
_entity.pdbx_description
1 polymer ?
#
loop_
_entity_poly.entity_id
_entity_poly.type
_entity_poly.pdbx_seq_one_letter_code
_entity_poly.pdbx_strand_id
1 'polypeptide(L)'
;MGYKAADTSLMVLDMVGFLGTVLFSLIMGFSIYLSLPIVLWRKMSERVGRLLNAVAIGILAFLMCDVFSNVAASLYAGGSLYGYGANPALSAVFAASLAVGFFMLYVFENSSPRGLSPARMSFMIALGMGLQNLTEGLVFGSLAAGIGPLDGVALVVLVGFILQNITEGFPIAAPFLHHDQKKLGAMALLFLLGGLPTVIGGVVGFYYSSTMFNVAFDGLAIGAILYVLLPMIKHQIRDMDNMRQRLVYAGVFIGFLIGFLVNLI
;
A
#
# COMPACT_ATOMS: atom_id res chain seq x y z
N MET A 1 -37.09 7.40 32.61
CA MET A 1 -36.96 6.19 31.76
C MET A 1 -36.37 6.47 30.34
N GLY A 2 -36.50 7.69 29.78
CA GLY A 2 -36.01 7.99 28.41
C GLY A 2 -34.50 8.07 28.26
N TYR A 3 -33.73 8.41 29.26
CA TYR A 3 -32.28 8.59 29.20
C TYR A 3 -31.52 7.27 29.00
N LYS A 4 -31.94 6.16 29.59
CA LYS A 4 -31.32 4.84 29.40
C LYS A 4 -31.58 4.20 28.02
N ALA A 5 -32.72 4.48 27.41
CA ALA A 5 -33.06 3.93 26.10
C ALA A 5 -32.29 4.63 24.96
N ALA A 6 -32.07 5.95 25.04
CA ALA A 6 -31.27 6.72 24.10
C ALA A 6 -29.77 6.29 24.15
N ASP A 7 -29.25 6.07 25.35
CA ASP A 7 -27.85 5.62 25.54
C ASP A 7 -27.62 4.22 24.99
N THR A 8 -28.58 3.30 25.17
CA THR A 8 -28.51 1.94 24.63
C THR A 8 -28.60 1.93 23.10
N SER A 9 -29.42 2.77 22.49
CA SER A 9 -29.56 2.83 21.02
C SER A 9 -28.31 3.41 20.34
N LEU A 10 -27.68 4.43 20.92
CA LEU A 10 -26.41 4.97 20.46
C LEU A 10 -25.29 3.94 20.56
N MET A 11 -25.20 3.21 21.68
CA MET A 11 -24.20 2.16 21.88
C MET A 11 -24.37 1.00 20.88
N VAL A 12 -25.60 0.64 20.49
CA VAL A 12 -25.87 -0.37 19.48
C VAL A 12 -25.46 0.11 18.09
N LEU A 13 -25.75 1.38 17.73
CA LEU A 13 -25.36 1.99 16.47
C LEU A 13 -23.85 2.06 16.33
N ASP A 14 -23.12 2.46 17.37
CA ASP A 14 -21.67 2.49 17.40
C ASP A 14 -21.08 1.09 17.24
N MET A 15 -21.65 0.09 17.91
CA MET A 15 -21.20 -1.29 17.78
C MET A 15 -21.42 -1.85 16.37
N VAL A 16 -22.57 -1.57 15.74
CA VAL A 16 -22.85 -1.98 14.34
C VAL A 16 -21.91 -1.28 13.37
N GLY A 17 -21.65 0.02 13.56
CA GLY A 17 -20.69 0.79 12.78
C GLY A 17 -19.27 0.22 12.89
N PHE A 18 -18.82 -0.07 14.11
CA PHE A 18 -17.53 -0.70 14.36
C PHE A 18 -17.39 -2.09 13.71
N LEU A 19 -18.35 -2.98 13.89
CA LEU A 19 -18.32 -4.31 13.28
C LEU A 19 -18.32 -4.25 11.75
N GLY A 20 -19.10 -3.34 11.16
CA GLY A 20 -19.07 -3.07 9.72
C GLY A 20 -17.71 -2.59 9.25
N THR A 21 -17.09 -1.68 9.99
CA THR A 21 -15.73 -1.18 9.69
C THR A 21 -14.71 -2.30 9.73
N VAL A 22 -14.73 -3.15 10.75
CA VAL A 22 -13.84 -4.32 10.85
C VAL A 22 -14.03 -5.27 9.67
N LEU A 23 -15.29 -5.61 9.34
CA LEU A 23 -15.60 -6.49 8.21
C LEU A 23 -15.09 -5.93 6.88
N PHE A 24 -15.33 -4.66 6.61
CA PHE A 24 -14.89 -4.05 5.36
C PHE A 24 -13.37 -3.87 5.31
N SER A 25 -12.72 -3.56 6.43
CA SER A 25 -11.24 -3.54 6.50
C SER A 25 -10.63 -4.93 6.26
N LEU A 26 -11.29 -6.01 6.72
CA LEU A 26 -10.92 -7.38 6.39
C LEU A 26 -11.03 -7.64 4.88
N ILE A 27 -12.14 -7.26 4.26
CA ILE A 27 -12.35 -7.42 2.81
C ILE A 27 -11.27 -6.63 2.04
N MET A 28 -11.00 -5.38 2.41
CA MET A 28 -9.93 -4.56 1.83
C MET A 28 -8.57 -5.26 1.95
N GLY A 29 -8.12 -5.53 3.16
CA GLY A 29 -6.79 -6.07 3.39
C GLY A 29 -6.57 -7.46 2.78
N PHE A 30 -7.59 -8.33 2.80
CA PHE A 30 -7.47 -9.67 2.22
C PHE A 30 -7.72 -9.70 0.70
N SER A 31 -8.20 -8.64 0.07
CA SER A 31 -8.33 -8.56 -1.39
C SER A 31 -6.98 -8.70 -2.12
N ILE A 32 -5.87 -8.39 -1.45
CA ILE A 32 -4.50 -8.61 -1.97
C ILE A 32 -4.27 -10.07 -2.42
N TYR A 33 -4.93 -11.05 -1.78
CA TYR A 33 -4.83 -12.46 -2.12
C TYR A 33 -5.46 -12.82 -3.47
N LEU A 34 -6.31 -11.95 -4.03
CA LEU A 34 -6.93 -12.18 -5.35
C LEU A 34 -5.90 -12.14 -6.49
N SER A 35 -4.71 -11.57 -6.26
CA SER A 35 -3.59 -11.63 -7.21
C SER A 35 -2.84 -12.97 -7.22
N LEU A 36 -2.97 -13.82 -6.18
CA LEU A 36 -2.25 -15.10 -6.05
C LEU A 36 -2.41 -16.05 -7.25
N PRO A 37 -3.61 -16.26 -7.83
CA PRO A 37 -3.77 -17.19 -8.95
C PRO A 37 -2.87 -16.85 -10.15
N ILE A 38 -2.71 -15.54 -10.42
CA ILE A 38 -1.88 -15.06 -11.54
C ILE A 38 -0.40 -15.34 -11.24
N VAL A 39 0.02 -15.12 -10.01
CA VAL A 39 1.40 -15.33 -9.55
C VAL A 39 1.77 -16.81 -9.51
N LEU A 40 0.84 -17.67 -9.14
CA LEU A 40 1.05 -19.11 -9.04
C LEU A 40 1.04 -19.83 -10.39
N TRP A 41 0.76 -19.13 -11.48
CA TRP A 41 0.74 -19.72 -12.81
C TRP A 41 2.09 -20.35 -13.16
N ARG A 42 2.13 -21.68 -13.25
CA ARG A 42 3.37 -22.48 -13.30
C ARG A 42 4.13 -22.43 -14.64
N LYS A 43 3.51 -21.99 -15.74
CA LYS A 43 4.07 -22.00 -17.10
C LYS A 43 4.46 -20.61 -17.61
N MET A 44 4.99 -19.78 -16.74
CA MET A 44 5.36 -18.43 -17.15
C MET A 44 6.69 -18.42 -17.90
N SER A 45 6.72 -17.90 -19.13
CA SER A 45 7.96 -17.72 -19.87
C SER A 45 8.80 -16.58 -19.25
N GLU A 46 10.11 -16.60 -19.47
CA GLU A 46 11.00 -15.51 -19.00
C GLU A 46 10.54 -14.13 -19.46
N ARG A 47 10.02 -14.03 -20.71
CA ARG A 47 9.49 -12.77 -21.25
C ARG A 47 8.29 -12.25 -20.47
N VAL A 48 7.34 -13.14 -20.16
CA VAL A 48 6.16 -12.79 -19.37
C VAL A 48 6.55 -12.40 -17.94
N GLY A 49 7.46 -13.13 -17.32
CA GLY A 49 7.96 -12.79 -15.99
C GLY A 49 8.65 -11.42 -15.95
N ARG A 50 9.49 -11.07 -16.96
CA ARG A 50 10.08 -9.73 -17.09
C ARG A 50 9.03 -8.64 -17.26
N LEU A 51 8.02 -8.88 -18.12
CA LEU A 51 6.92 -7.94 -18.31
C LEU A 51 6.17 -7.70 -17.01
N LEU A 52 5.81 -8.74 -16.28
CA LEU A 52 5.09 -8.63 -15.01
C LEU A 52 5.92 -7.93 -13.91
N ASN A 53 7.24 -8.19 -13.85
CA ASN A 53 8.13 -7.43 -12.96
C ASN A 53 8.17 -5.93 -13.34
N ALA A 54 8.19 -5.62 -14.64
CA ALA A 54 8.14 -4.23 -15.10
C ALA A 54 6.79 -3.59 -14.78
N VAL A 55 5.68 -4.32 -14.94
CA VAL A 55 4.34 -3.87 -14.49
C VAL A 55 4.34 -3.59 -12.99
N ALA A 56 4.94 -4.45 -12.17
CA ALA A 56 5.06 -4.22 -10.74
C ALA A 56 5.81 -2.92 -10.40
N ILE A 57 6.92 -2.63 -11.11
CA ILE A 57 7.64 -1.35 -10.96
C ILE A 57 6.74 -0.17 -11.31
N GLY A 58 5.95 -0.27 -12.38
CA GLY A 58 5.01 0.77 -12.79
C GLY A 58 3.93 1.03 -11.74
N ILE A 59 3.35 -0.02 -11.17
CA ILE A 59 2.36 0.08 -10.09
C ILE A 59 3.00 0.77 -8.87
N LEU A 60 4.17 0.33 -8.42
CA LEU A 60 4.87 0.95 -7.28
C LEU A 60 5.22 2.42 -7.52
N ALA A 61 5.62 2.77 -8.74
CA ALA A 61 5.90 4.16 -9.09
C ALA A 61 4.64 5.02 -9.04
N PHE A 62 3.49 4.50 -9.51
CA PHE A 62 2.21 5.19 -9.39
C PHE A 62 1.82 5.37 -7.92
N LEU A 63 1.84 4.30 -7.11
CA LEU A 63 1.48 4.35 -5.71
C LEU A 63 2.35 5.35 -4.92
N MET A 64 3.64 5.41 -5.21
CA MET A 64 4.50 6.43 -4.61
C MET A 64 4.04 7.85 -4.93
N CYS A 65 3.62 8.12 -6.18
CA CYS A 65 3.08 9.42 -6.59
C CYS A 65 1.74 9.72 -5.92
N ASP A 66 0.88 8.73 -5.81
CA ASP A 66 -0.45 8.84 -5.21
C ASP A 66 -0.35 9.18 -3.72
N VAL A 67 0.40 8.37 -2.95
CA VAL A 67 0.62 8.61 -1.52
C VAL A 67 1.30 9.97 -1.29
N PHE A 68 2.26 10.36 -2.15
CA PHE A 68 2.88 11.68 -2.07
C PHE A 68 1.87 12.81 -2.32
N SER A 69 0.91 12.62 -3.22
CA SER A 69 -0.18 13.58 -3.48
C SER A 69 -1.05 13.78 -2.23
N ASN A 70 -1.39 12.71 -1.53
CA ASN A 70 -2.18 12.74 -0.29
C ASN A 70 -1.42 13.47 0.83
N VAL A 71 -0.11 13.20 0.97
CA VAL A 71 0.76 13.94 1.90
C VAL A 71 0.79 15.42 1.53
N ALA A 72 1.03 15.76 0.26
CA ALA A 72 1.07 17.15 -0.19
C ALA A 72 -0.24 17.88 0.13
N ALA A 73 -1.39 17.27 -0.11
CA ALA A 73 -2.69 17.83 0.27
C ALA A 73 -2.76 18.12 1.78
N SER A 74 -2.27 17.19 2.62
CA SER A 74 -2.24 17.37 4.08
C SER A 74 -1.28 18.48 4.52
N LEU A 75 -0.11 18.62 3.89
CA LEU A 75 0.88 19.65 4.20
C LEU A 75 0.36 21.05 3.91
N TYR A 76 -0.44 21.22 2.85
CA TYR A 76 -0.95 22.53 2.41
C TYR A 76 -2.39 22.81 2.83
N ALA A 77 -3.06 21.90 3.55
CA ALA A 77 -4.45 22.06 3.98
C ALA A 77 -4.70 23.28 4.89
N GLY A 78 -3.67 23.77 5.59
CA GLY A 78 -3.74 24.93 6.48
C GLY A 78 -3.34 26.26 5.82
N GLY A 79 -3.43 26.40 4.51
CA GLY A 79 -2.90 27.53 3.73
C GLY A 79 -3.18 28.92 4.26
N SER A 80 -4.35 29.17 4.93
CA SER A 80 -4.68 30.44 5.58
C SER A 80 -3.86 30.73 6.86
N LEU A 81 -3.36 29.69 7.54
CA LEU A 81 -2.54 29.80 8.75
C LEU A 81 -1.05 29.94 8.44
N TYR A 82 -0.59 29.32 7.35
CA TYR A 82 0.83 29.26 6.95
C TYR A 82 1.13 30.08 5.70
N GLY A 83 0.18 30.86 5.21
CA GLY A 83 0.27 31.58 3.94
C GLY A 83 0.25 30.60 2.76
N TYR A 84 1.15 30.77 1.80
CA TYR A 84 1.31 29.86 0.65
C TYR A 84 2.29 28.70 0.94
N GLY A 85 2.77 28.56 2.18
CA GLY A 85 3.74 27.56 2.58
C GLY A 85 3.09 26.29 3.15
N ALA A 86 3.85 25.20 3.12
CA ALA A 86 3.47 23.94 3.78
C ALA A 86 3.58 24.08 5.31
N ASN A 87 2.78 23.31 6.04
CA ASN A 87 2.88 23.20 7.50
C ASN A 87 4.27 22.72 7.92
N PRO A 88 5.09 23.53 8.66
CA PRO A 88 6.46 23.16 8.98
C PRO A 88 6.59 21.89 9.84
N ALA A 89 5.66 21.69 10.78
CA ALA A 89 5.68 20.52 11.67
C ALA A 89 5.37 19.24 10.89
N LEU A 90 4.33 19.23 10.06
CA LEU A 90 4.01 18.10 9.20
C LEU A 90 5.11 17.83 8.17
N SER A 91 5.71 18.88 7.61
CA SER A 91 6.84 18.75 6.69
C SER A 91 8.06 18.11 7.34
N ALA A 92 8.36 18.46 8.59
CA ALA A 92 9.45 17.85 9.34
C ALA A 92 9.14 16.36 9.66
N VAL A 93 7.91 16.06 10.06
CA VAL A 93 7.46 14.67 10.29
C VAL A 93 7.58 13.85 9.01
N PHE A 94 7.09 14.37 7.89
CA PHE A 94 7.18 13.71 6.59
C PHE A 94 8.63 13.43 6.20
N ALA A 95 9.51 14.44 6.24
CA ALA A 95 10.91 14.28 5.86
C ALA A 95 11.64 13.27 6.76
N ALA A 96 11.40 13.30 8.08
CA ALA A 96 11.99 12.36 9.01
C ALA A 96 11.50 10.93 8.78
N SER A 97 10.19 10.73 8.62
CA SER A 97 9.59 9.41 8.40
C SER A 97 9.99 8.82 7.03
N LEU A 98 10.05 9.63 5.98
CA LEU A 98 10.57 9.23 4.67
C LEU A 98 12.02 8.73 4.78
N ALA A 99 12.89 9.49 5.47
CA ALA A 99 14.26 9.08 5.70
C ALA A 99 14.32 7.76 6.49
N VAL A 100 13.54 7.62 7.55
CA VAL A 100 13.48 6.38 8.34
C VAL A 100 13.03 5.20 7.47
N GLY A 101 11.96 5.32 6.69
CA GLY A 101 11.46 4.27 5.79
C GLY A 101 12.53 3.82 4.78
N PHE A 102 13.21 4.77 4.17
CA PHE A 102 14.29 4.50 3.20
C PHE A 102 15.49 3.81 3.87
N PHE A 103 16.05 4.41 4.93
CA PHE A 103 17.26 3.90 5.57
C PHE A 103 17.04 2.63 6.38
N MET A 104 15.84 2.39 6.91
CA MET A 104 15.48 1.13 7.56
C MET A 104 15.66 -0.04 6.59
N LEU A 105 15.16 0.07 5.36
CA LEU A 105 15.32 -0.98 4.35
C LEU A 105 16.75 -1.07 3.83
N TYR A 106 17.46 0.04 3.71
CA TYR A 106 18.89 0.06 3.38
C TYR A 106 19.71 -0.74 4.42
N VAL A 107 19.50 -0.49 5.70
CA VAL A 107 20.19 -1.22 6.79
C VAL A 107 19.78 -2.70 6.77
N PHE A 108 18.48 -2.99 6.57
CA PHE A 108 18.00 -4.37 6.48
C PHE A 108 18.64 -5.12 5.30
N GLU A 109 18.74 -4.53 4.12
CA GLU A 109 19.42 -5.15 2.98
C GLU A 109 20.88 -5.46 3.28
N ASN A 110 21.62 -4.50 3.84
CA ASN A 110 23.06 -4.62 4.11
C ASN A 110 23.38 -5.45 5.36
N SER A 111 22.39 -5.83 6.17
CA SER A 111 22.59 -6.67 7.36
C SER A 111 22.91 -8.14 7.05
N SER A 112 22.86 -8.55 5.76
CA SER A 112 23.16 -9.93 5.37
C SER A 112 24.25 -10.01 4.30
N PRO A 113 25.30 -10.80 4.54
CA PRO A 113 26.38 -10.99 3.56
C PRO A 113 25.95 -11.74 2.28
N ARG A 114 24.76 -12.34 2.25
CA ARG A 114 24.27 -13.15 1.13
C ARG A 114 23.57 -12.37 0.02
N GLY A 115 23.49 -11.03 0.10
CA GLY A 115 22.81 -10.19 -0.88
C GLY A 115 21.28 -10.32 -0.84
N LEU A 116 20.61 -9.69 -1.84
CA LEU A 116 19.16 -9.69 -1.99
C LEU A 116 18.67 -11.03 -2.58
N SER A 117 18.06 -11.86 -1.73
CA SER A 117 17.27 -12.99 -2.21
C SER A 117 15.85 -12.54 -2.63
N PRO A 118 15.14 -13.28 -3.50
CA PRO A 118 13.75 -12.98 -3.85
C PRO A 118 12.83 -12.84 -2.64
N ALA A 119 13.01 -13.68 -1.63
CA ALA A 119 12.23 -13.60 -0.40
C ALA A 119 12.49 -12.30 0.39
N ARG A 120 13.74 -11.84 0.47
CA ARG A 120 14.07 -10.56 1.12
C ARG A 120 13.51 -9.37 0.34
N MET A 121 13.62 -9.39 -0.98
CA MET A 121 13.03 -8.36 -1.83
C MET A 121 11.51 -8.29 -1.61
N SER A 122 10.81 -9.41 -1.70
CA SER A 122 9.37 -9.47 -1.47
C SER A 122 8.97 -9.04 -0.05
N PHE A 123 9.79 -9.37 0.96
CA PHE A 123 9.57 -8.91 2.34
C PHE A 123 9.65 -7.38 2.44
N MET A 124 10.65 -6.77 1.80
CA MET A 124 10.82 -5.30 1.81
C MET A 124 9.67 -4.61 1.09
N ILE A 125 9.20 -5.18 -0.06
CA ILE A 125 8.03 -4.69 -0.77
C ILE A 125 6.78 -4.83 0.11
N ALA A 126 6.54 -6.00 0.68
CA ALA A 126 5.39 -6.26 1.54
C ALA A 126 5.36 -5.34 2.78
N LEU A 127 6.51 -5.00 3.34
CA LEU A 127 6.61 -4.06 4.45
C LEU A 127 6.23 -2.64 4.02
N GLY A 128 6.75 -2.17 2.87
CA GLY A 128 6.38 -0.86 2.32
C GLY A 128 4.88 -0.76 2.01
N MET A 129 4.33 -1.79 1.35
CA MET A 129 2.89 -1.89 1.08
C MET A 129 2.06 -1.94 2.36
N GLY A 130 2.50 -2.72 3.37
CA GLY A 130 1.81 -2.79 4.66
C GLY A 130 1.75 -1.46 5.40
N LEU A 131 2.79 -0.63 5.31
CA LEU A 131 2.78 0.73 5.88
C LEU A 131 1.76 1.63 5.18
N GLN A 132 1.68 1.57 3.84
CA GLN A 132 0.67 2.27 3.07
C GLN A 132 -0.74 1.78 3.42
N ASN A 133 -0.95 0.48 3.40
CA ASN A 133 -2.23 -0.15 3.70
C ASN A 133 -2.71 0.12 5.13
N LEU A 134 -1.79 0.33 6.08
CA LEU A 134 -2.14 0.82 7.41
C LEU A 134 -2.80 2.22 7.34
N THR A 135 -2.23 3.12 6.52
CA THR A 135 -2.78 4.47 6.35
C THR A 135 -4.15 4.46 5.67
N GLU A 136 -4.31 3.64 4.64
CA GLU A 136 -5.62 3.44 3.98
C GLU A 136 -6.67 2.94 4.96
N GLY A 137 -6.29 1.98 5.81
CA GLY A 137 -7.15 1.50 6.89
C GLY A 137 -7.51 2.61 7.87
N LEU A 138 -6.55 3.44 8.30
CA LEU A 138 -6.78 4.59 9.19
C LEU A 138 -7.79 5.57 8.57
N VAL A 139 -7.64 5.89 7.29
CA VAL A 139 -8.55 6.77 6.54
C VAL A 139 -9.95 6.17 6.47
N PHE A 140 -10.07 4.89 6.07
CA PHE A 140 -11.36 4.21 5.98
C PHE A 140 -12.05 4.11 7.35
N GLY A 141 -11.31 3.73 8.39
CA GLY A 141 -11.84 3.64 9.76
C GLY A 141 -12.37 4.98 10.29
N SER A 142 -11.62 6.06 10.08
CA SER A 142 -12.02 7.41 10.44
C SER A 142 -13.28 7.87 9.68
N LEU A 143 -13.33 7.59 8.37
CA LEU A 143 -14.48 7.91 7.53
C LEU A 143 -15.72 7.14 8.00
N ALA A 144 -15.59 5.84 8.22
CA ALA A 144 -16.67 4.96 8.68
C ALA A 144 -17.20 5.37 10.07
N ALA A 145 -16.34 5.85 10.96
CA ALA A 145 -16.76 6.40 12.25
C ALA A 145 -17.57 7.70 12.10
N GLY A 146 -17.22 8.54 11.12
CA GLY A 146 -17.88 9.83 10.90
C GLY A 146 -19.24 9.74 10.19
N ILE A 147 -19.34 8.93 9.13
CA ILE A 147 -20.53 8.87 8.25
C ILE A 147 -21.17 7.48 8.19
N GLY A 148 -20.58 6.48 8.82
CA GLY A 148 -21.01 5.09 8.77
C GLY A 148 -20.34 4.28 7.63
N PRO A 149 -20.06 2.97 7.87
CA PRO A 149 -19.34 2.14 6.90
C PRO A 149 -20.17 1.78 5.66
N LEU A 150 -21.49 1.97 5.68
CA LEU A 150 -22.41 1.73 4.56
C LEU A 150 -22.80 3.01 3.82
N ASP A 151 -22.25 4.16 4.19
CA ASP A 151 -22.45 5.42 3.46
C ASP A 151 -21.88 5.30 2.04
N GLY A 152 -22.51 5.98 1.07
CA GLY A 152 -22.09 5.92 -0.32
C GLY A 152 -20.64 6.34 -0.55
N VAL A 153 -20.14 7.36 0.17
CA VAL A 153 -18.74 7.80 0.08
C VAL A 153 -17.80 6.74 0.67
N ALA A 154 -18.15 6.15 1.82
CA ALA A 154 -17.36 5.08 2.43
C ALA A 154 -17.29 3.84 1.53
N LEU A 155 -18.38 3.50 0.82
CA LEU A 155 -18.40 2.38 -0.12
C LEU A 155 -17.56 2.63 -1.37
N VAL A 156 -17.52 3.87 -1.89
CA VAL A 156 -16.61 4.23 -3.00
C VAL A 156 -15.16 4.07 -2.59
N VAL A 157 -14.80 4.61 -1.42
CA VAL A 157 -13.43 4.46 -0.85
C VAL A 157 -13.08 2.98 -0.63
N LEU A 158 -14.02 2.19 -0.09
CA LEU A 158 -13.85 0.75 0.07
C LEU A 158 -13.52 0.04 -1.24
N VAL A 159 -14.28 0.32 -2.31
CA VAL A 159 -14.07 -0.29 -3.64
C VAL A 159 -12.72 0.14 -4.22
N GLY A 160 -12.36 1.41 -4.12
CA GLY A 160 -11.06 1.92 -4.55
C GLY A 160 -9.91 1.17 -3.89
N PHE A 161 -9.91 1.07 -2.57
CA PHE A 161 -8.87 0.36 -1.82
C PHE A 161 -8.86 -1.15 -2.07
N ILE A 162 -10.01 -1.81 -2.28
CA ILE A 162 -10.04 -3.22 -2.69
C ILE A 162 -9.31 -3.41 -4.03
N LEU A 163 -9.58 -2.58 -5.02
CA LEU A 163 -8.95 -2.66 -6.34
C LEU A 163 -7.45 -2.36 -6.25
N GLN A 164 -7.06 -1.37 -5.45
CA GLN A 164 -5.67 -1.03 -5.20
C GLN A 164 -4.92 -2.20 -4.56
N ASN A 165 -5.43 -2.78 -3.49
CA ASN A 165 -4.83 -3.93 -2.81
C ASN A 165 -4.68 -5.16 -3.73
N ILE A 166 -5.64 -5.42 -4.64
CA ILE A 166 -5.50 -6.48 -5.65
C ILE A 166 -4.26 -6.24 -6.52
N THR A 167 -4.02 -4.99 -6.93
CA THR A 167 -2.86 -4.67 -7.77
C THR A 167 -1.53 -4.74 -7.01
N GLU A 168 -1.54 -4.46 -5.72
CA GLU A 168 -0.36 -4.49 -4.84
C GLU A 168 0.20 -5.88 -4.60
N GLY A 169 -0.62 -6.92 -4.72
CA GLY A 169 -0.14 -8.29 -4.64
C GLY A 169 0.89 -8.65 -5.73
N PHE A 170 0.85 -7.99 -6.89
CA PHE A 170 1.83 -8.23 -7.96
C PHE A 170 3.25 -7.79 -7.59
N PRO A 171 3.50 -6.57 -7.12
CA PRO A 171 4.81 -6.16 -6.64
C PRO A 171 5.40 -7.10 -5.58
N ILE A 172 4.61 -7.51 -4.59
CA ILE A 172 5.06 -8.42 -3.52
C ILE A 172 5.51 -9.76 -4.10
N ALA A 173 4.79 -10.27 -5.08
CA ALA A 173 5.06 -11.56 -5.70
C ALA A 173 6.09 -11.51 -6.81
N ALA A 174 6.33 -10.35 -7.41
CA ALA A 174 7.19 -10.15 -8.56
C ALA A 174 8.59 -10.78 -8.43
N PRO A 175 9.31 -10.68 -7.30
CA PRO A 175 10.62 -11.32 -7.15
C PRO A 175 10.62 -12.85 -7.28
N PHE A 176 9.46 -13.51 -7.04
CA PHE A 176 9.34 -14.97 -7.17
C PHE A 176 8.96 -15.46 -8.56
N LEU A 177 8.59 -14.58 -9.50
CA LEU A 177 8.07 -14.95 -10.81
C LEU A 177 9.05 -15.78 -11.64
N HIS A 178 10.36 -15.60 -11.44
CA HIS A 178 11.43 -16.29 -12.16
C HIS A 178 11.99 -17.53 -11.43
N HIS A 179 11.40 -17.94 -10.31
CA HIS A 179 11.88 -19.06 -9.52
C HIS A 179 10.93 -20.25 -9.60
N ASP A 180 11.45 -21.44 -9.90
CA ASP A 180 10.67 -22.68 -10.02
C ASP A 180 10.03 -23.14 -8.71
N GLN A 181 10.61 -22.76 -7.59
CA GLN A 181 10.09 -23.09 -6.26
C GLN A 181 9.31 -21.93 -5.65
N LYS A 182 8.05 -21.77 -6.07
CA LYS A 182 7.11 -20.84 -5.45
C LYS A 182 6.63 -21.42 -4.12
N LYS A 183 7.16 -20.95 -3.01
CA LYS A 183 6.76 -21.38 -1.67
C LYS A 183 5.44 -20.70 -1.30
N LEU A 184 4.32 -21.38 -1.54
CA LEU A 184 2.98 -20.85 -1.30
C LEU A 184 2.80 -20.28 0.13
N GLY A 185 3.30 -21.00 1.15
CA GLY A 185 3.22 -20.55 2.53
C GLY A 185 4.00 -19.24 2.79
N ALA A 186 5.21 -19.10 2.21
CA ALA A 186 5.97 -17.86 2.34
C ALA A 186 5.27 -16.69 1.63
N MET A 187 4.69 -16.93 0.44
CA MET A 187 3.93 -15.90 -0.28
C MET A 187 2.66 -15.50 0.49
N ALA A 188 1.95 -16.48 1.07
CA ALA A 188 0.78 -16.19 1.90
C ALA A 188 1.13 -15.31 3.11
N LEU A 189 2.26 -15.56 3.78
CA LEU A 189 2.74 -14.73 4.88
C LEU A 189 3.14 -13.32 4.43
N LEU A 190 3.75 -13.18 3.26
CA LEU A 190 4.10 -11.87 2.71
C LEU A 190 2.86 -11.06 2.33
N PHE A 191 1.83 -11.72 1.79
CA PHE A 191 0.55 -11.08 1.51
C PHE A 191 -0.18 -10.69 2.80
N LEU A 192 -0.09 -11.52 3.84
CA LEU A 192 -0.60 -11.16 5.16
C LEU A 192 0.10 -9.92 5.72
N LEU A 193 1.43 -9.83 5.57
CA LEU A 193 2.20 -8.66 5.98
C LEU A 193 1.77 -7.40 5.23
N GLY A 194 1.45 -7.52 3.93
CA GLY A 194 0.93 -6.41 3.12
C GLY A 194 -0.50 -6.02 3.51
N GLY A 195 -1.42 -6.98 3.66
CA GLY A 195 -2.85 -6.72 3.80
C GLY A 195 -3.37 -6.58 5.24
N LEU A 196 -2.79 -7.29 6.22
CA LEU A 196 -3.25 -7.22 7.62
C LEU A 196 -3.18 -5.81 8.22
N PRO A 197 -2.19 -4.96 7.90
CA PRO A 197 -2.14 -3.59 8.38
C PRO A 197 -3.38 -2.76 8.05
N THR A 198 -4.06 -3.00 6.93
CA THR A 198 -5.35 -2.35 6.61
C THR A 198 -6.39 -2.59 7.70
N VAL A 199 -6.46 -3.82 8.21
CA VAL A 199 -7.43 -4.16 9.29
C VAL A 199 -7.06 -3.44 10.59
N ILE A 200 -5.78 -3.42 10.92
CA ILE A 200 -5.28 -2.71 12.10
C ILE A 200 -5.58 -1.21 11.97
N GLY A 201 -5.30 -0.64 10.80
CA GLY A 201 -5.60 0.75 10.47
C GLY A 201 -7.10 1.06 10.61
N GLY A 202 -7.98 0.19 10.06
CA GLY A 202 -9.44 0.36 10.16
C GLY A 202 -9.95 0.38 11.60
N VAL A 203 -9.44 -0.53 12.43
CA VAL A 203 -9.79 -0.55 13.87
C VAL A 203 -9.28 0.69 14.59
N VAL A 204 -8.01 1.06 14.38
CA VAL A 204 -7.42 2.25 15.03
C VAL A 204 -8.08 3.53 14.53
N GLY A 205 -8.28 3.67 13.22
CA GLY A 205 -8.87 4.83 12.58
C GLY A 205 -10.32 5.09 13.01
N PHE A 206 -11.06 4.05 13.35
CA PHE A 206 -12.43 4.18 13.86
C PHE A 206 -12.48 4.95 15.19
N TYR A 207 -11.50 4.75 16.07
CA TYR A 207 -11.43 5.42 17.38
C TYR A 207 -10.49 6.61 17.41
N TYR A 208 -9.51 6.66 16.52
CA TYR A 208 -8.46 7.67 16.52
C TYR A 208 -8.05 8.06 15.12
N SER A 209 -8.16 9.34 14.79
CA SER A 209 -7.67 9.91 13.53
C SER A 209 -6.72 11.07 13.83
N SER A 210 -5.56 11.08 13.17
CA SER A 210 -4.57 12.14 13.30
C SER A 210 -3.82 12.35 11.98
N THR A 211 -3.89 13.56 11.45
CA THR A 211 -3.13 13.96 10.26
C THR A 211 -1.63 13.70 10.43
N MET A 212 -1.08 13.93 11.64
CA MET A 212 0.33 13.71 11.92
C MET A 212 0.71 12.22 11.78
N PHE A 213 -0.13 11.30 12.26
CA PHE A 213 0.11 9.86 12.09
C PHE A 213 0.01 9.45 10.63
N ASN A 214 -1.00 9.91 9.91
CA ASN A 214 -1.15 9.59 8.49
C ASN A 214 0.09 10.05 7.71
N VAL A 215 0.50 11.31 7.88
CA VAL A 215 1.71 11.84 7.23
C VAL A 215 2.98 11.07 7.62
N ALA A 216 3.09 10.61 8.88
CA ALA A 216 4.24 9.83 9.32
C ALA A 216 4.28 8.43 8.66
N PHE A 217 3.16 7.70 8.61
CA PHE A 217 3.10 6.38 7.99
C PHE A 217 3.22 6.47 6.47
N ASP A 218 2.61 7.46 5.82
CA ASP A 218 2.79 7.73 4.40
C ASP A 218 4.25 8.04 4.06
N GLY A 219 4.93 8.84 4.88
CA GLY A 219 6.35 9.10 4.72
C GLY A 219 7.19 7.83 4.83
N LEU A 220 6.92 6.97 5.83
CA LEU A 220 7.57 5.66 5.97
C LEU A 220 7.34 4.78 4.72
N ALA A 221 6.09 4.72 4.24
CA ALA A 221 5.72 3.94 3.06
C ALA A 221 6.43 4.44 1.79
N ILE A 222 6.39 5.76 1.52
CA ILE A 222 7.09 6.36 0.38
C ILE A 222 8.58 6.08 0.45
N GLY A 223 9.22 6.23 1.61
CA GLY A 223 10.63 5.94 1.81
C GLY A 223 10.97 4.48 1.52
N ALA A 224 10.14 3.54 2.00
CA ALA A 224 10.29 2.12 1.76
C ALA A 224 10.10 1.76 0.27
N ILE A 225 9.05 2.26 -0.38
CA ILE A 225 8.77 2.02 -1.80
C ILE A 225 9.90 2.60 -2.67
N LEU A 226 10.35 3.83 -2.39
CA LEU A 226 11.46 4.45 -3.09
C LEU A 226 12.73 3.58 -3.01
N TYR A 227 13.05 3.06 -1.83
CA TYR A 227 14.19 2.17 -1.67
C TYR A 227 14.03 0.89 -2.49
N VAL A 228 12.88 0.24 -2.43
CA VAL A 228 12.62 -1.04 -3.13
C VAL A 228 12.66 -0.89 -4.65
N LEU A 229 12.20 0.24 -5.20
CA LEU A 229 12.27 0.51 -6.63
C LEU A 229 13.69 0.45 -7.19
N LEU A 230 14.71 0.88 -6.42
CA LEU A 230 16.09 0.91 -6.88
C LEU A 230 16.63 -0.48 -7.26
N PRO A 231 16.60 -1.52 -6.40
CA PRO A 231 17.06 -2.85 -6.76
C PRO A 231 16.17 -3.53 -7.81
N MET A 232 14.86 -3.26 -7.82
CA MET A 232 13.96 -3.80 -8.86
C MET A 232 14.32 -3.26 -10.24
N ILE A 233 14.52 -1.96 -10.38
CA ILE A 233 14.96 -1.32 -11.63
C ILE A 233 16.34 -1.85 -12.03
N LYS A 234 17.31 -1.89 -11.09
CA LYS A 234 18.65 -2.43 -11.34
C LYS A 234 18.61 -3.86 -11.89
N HIS A 235 17.72 -4.69 -11.37
CA HIS A 235 17.54 -6.05 -11.85
C HIS A 235 16.97 -6.10 -13.28
N GLN A 236 16.03 -5.22 -13.61
CA GLN A 236 15.38 -5.17 -14.92
C GLN A 236 16.28 -4.65 -16.03
N ILE A 237 17.16 -3.69 -15.74
CA ILE A 237 18.06 -3.10 -16.75
C ILE A 237 19.33 -3.92 -16.95
N ARG A 238 19.58 -4.94 -16.12
CA ARG A 238 20.73 -5.84 -16.29
C ARG A 238 20.54 -6.68 -17.54
N ASP A 239 21.60 -6.77 -18.36
CA ASP A 239 21.63 -7.55 -19.61
C ASP A 239 20.53 -7.15 -20.63
N MET A 240 20.33 -5.85 -20.84
CA MET A 240 19.27 -5.29 -21.65
C MET A 240 19.63 -5.28 -23.14
N ASP A 241 18.95 -6.09 -23.95
CA ASP A 241 18.90 -5.95 -25.40
C ASP A 241 17.70 -5.07 -25.84
N ASN A 242 17.62 -4.70 -27.12
CA ASN A 242 16.56 -3.83 -27.65
C ASN A 242 15.16 -4.42 -27.46
N MET A 243 14.99 -5.74 -27.50
CA MET A 243 13.68 -6.38 -27.31
C MET A 243 13.28 -6.35 -25.83
N ARG A 244 14.21 -6.67 -24.92
CA ARG A 244 13.99 -6.62 -23.47
C ARG A 244 13.70 -5.20 -23.00
N GLN A 245 14.40 -4.21 -23.56
CA GLN A 245 14.15 -2.80 -23.27
C GLN A 245 12.71 -2.39 -23.59
N ARG A 246 12.20 -2.77 -24.77
CA ARG A 246 10.81 -2.47 -25.17
C ARG A 246 9.80 -3.11 -24.22
N LEU A 247 10.04 -4.36 -23.80
CA LEU A 247 9.15 -5.05 -22.84
C LEU A 247 9.15 -4.35 -21.47
N VAL A 248 10.32 -3.90 -20.99
CA VAL A 248 10.42 -3.20 -19.70
C VAL A 248 9.70 -1.86 -19.76
N TYR A 249 9.93 -1.06 -20.80
CA TYR A 249 9.27 0.25 -20.95
C TYR A 249 7.74 0.09 -21.06
N ALA A 250 7.28 -0.85 -21.89
CA ALA A 250 5.86 -1.14 -22.02
C ALA A 250 5.27 -1.61 -20.70
N GLY A 251 5.95 -2.50 -19.98
CA GLY A 251 5.50 -3.01 -18.68
C GLY A 251 5.38 -1.91 -17.63
N VAL A 252 6.39 -1.06 -17.48
CA VAL A 252 6.35 0.07 -16.54
C VAL A 252 5.21 1.01 -16.89
N PHE A 253 5.03 1.36 -18.17
CA PHE A 253 3.93 2.22 -18.59
C PHE A 253 2.56 1.57 -18.30
N ILE A 254 2.38 0.28 -18.64
CA ILE A 254 1.14 -0.45 -18.36
C ILE A 254 0.86 -0.49 -16.85
N GLY A 255 1.88 -0.78 -16.03
CA GLY A 255 1.72 -0.82 -14.59
C GLY A 255 1.32 0.52 -13.99
N PHE A 256 1.98 1.60 -14.43
CA PHE A 256 1.62 2.96 -14.01
C PHE A 256 0.18 3.32 -14.42
N LEU A 257 -0.21 2.95 -15.65
CA LEU A 257 -1.56 3.18 -16.14
C LEU A 257 -2.62 2.36 -15.37
N ILE A 258 -2.31 1.11 -15.02
CA ILE A 258 -3.19 0.28 -14.18
C ILE A 258 -3.41 0.95 -12.83
N GLY A 259 -2.34 1.36 -12.15
CA GLY A 259 -2.44 2.10 -10.88
C GLY A 259 -3.29 3.36 -11.01
N PHE A 260 -3.05 4.17 -12.06
CA PHE A 260 -3.83 5.37 -12.33
C PHE A 260 -5.32 5.08 -12.56
N LEU A 261 -5.65 4.09 -13.38
CA LEU A 261 -7.04 3.74 -13.69
C LEU A 261 -7.80 3.22 -12.45
N VAL A 262 -7.13 2.45 -11.61
CA VAL A 262 -7.70 1.95 -10.34
C VAL A 262 -7.99 3.12 -9.39
N ASN A 263 -7.14 4.12 -9.36
CA ASN A 263 -7.30 5.29 -8.49
C ASN A 263 -8.32 6.33 -8.99
N LEU A 264 -8.89 6.15 -10.20
CA LEU A 264 -9.97 6.99 -10.72
C LEU A 264 -11.36 6.63 -10.18
N ILE A 265 -11.50 5.48 -9.52
CA ILE A 265 -12.77 4.97 -8.98
C ILE A 265 -12.94 5.46 -7.56
#